data_92e41d20cdf14f9a9d9e7f0def732c23
#
_entry.id   92e41d20cdf14f9a9d9e7f0def732c23
#
_cell.length_a   1.000
_cell.length_b   1.000
_cell.length_c   1.000
_cell.angle_alpha   90.00
_cell.angle_beta   90.00
_cell.angle_gamma   90.00
#
_symmetry.space_group_name_H-M   'P 1'
#
loop_
_entity.id
_entity.type
_entity.pdbx_description
1 polymer ?
#
loop_
_entity_poly.entity_id
_entity_poly.type
_entity_poly.pdbx_seq_one_letter_code
_entity_poly.pdbx_strand_id
1 'polypeptide(L)'
;INKAGSVYYVYTYKNVWDRELKRSKRGESKKIGTILGGQKDGKIRFDEAFLQEHPEFRNYQVERKGKDYVFTQISEEGITLEQARNIKKLYAGATWALDQIVADSPVGEFLKECFPRNKDYKKILSLAYFLILNQNNNVSFYESFAETTRLPYPRPLSPSAVTRLFQRIELRDVRRYFLLMRSYLQEDEDNKIILALDSTSISSYSTRLTHIEYGKNKDDDALPQLNVLFLVDQKSGLPIFYRFYDGNVPDVSTIRHTIADQALLNMKNVVLVADKGYNSVKNINDCLINKVEFIFNVRLGTKGCLARELIDEHRKEFADLNSGDPYIRKNIATAKVNWKYDPRPVEGKPASNSATAELYYHMFYDPVIYQEAGNKLTESLLTIKKKLLENEALTEQEEELKEKFFRNDKEKGLII
;
A
#
# COMPACT_ATOMS: atom_id res chain seq x y z
N ILE A 1 8.81 52.65 25.14
CA ILE A 1 9.19 51.79 24.03
C ILE A 1 10.67 51.94 23.77
N ASN A 2 11.37 50.82 23.69
CA ASN A 2 12.81 50.78 23.37
C ASN A 2 12.99 49.98 22.08
N LYS A 3 13.93 50.42 21.23
CA LYS A 3 14.27 49.71 19.98
C LYS A 3 15.53 48.89 20.21
N ALA A 4 15.53 47.63 19.82
CA ALA A 4 16.72 46.80 19.74
C ALA A 4 16.71 46.06 18.39
N GLY A 5 17.68 46.37 17.55
CA GLY A 5 17.72 45.92 16.17
C GLY A 5 16.51 46.44 15.38
N SER A 6 15.78 45.53 14.75
CA SER A 6 14.54 45.83 14.01
C SER A 6 13.25 45.72 14.82
N VAL A 7 13.36 45.44 16.15
CA VAL A 7 12.22 45.15 17.03
C VAL A 7 11.99 46.30 17.99
N TYR A 8 10.72 46.66 18.21
CA TYR A 8 10.31 47.64 19.22
C TYR A 8 9.67 46.88 20.39
N TYR A 9 10.24 47.09 21.59
CA TYR A 9 9.77 46.48 22.84
C TYR A 9 8.93 47.49 23.64
N VAL A 10 7.86 46.99 24.23
CA VAL A 10 6.96 47.77 25.09
C VAL A 10 7.27 47.48 26.55
N TYR A 11 7.35 48.54 27.32
CA TYR A 11 7.66 48.47 28.75
C TYR A 11 6.59 49.22 29.55
N THR A 12 6.28 48.71 30.73
CA THR A 12 5.55 49.44 31.76
C THR A 12 6.52 49.91 32.82
N TYR A 13 6.21 51.02 33.50
CA TYR A 13 6.96 51.53 34.62
C TYR A 13 6.02 52.35 35.53
N LYS A 14 6.39 52.46 36.81
CA LYS A 14 5.73 53.36 37.77
C LYS A 14 6.62 54.57 38.00
N ASN A 15 6.05 55.78 38.05
CA ASN A 15 6.75 56.94 38.47
C ASN A 15 6.86 56.94 40.02
N VAL A 16 8.04 57.12 40.54
CA VAL A 16 8.32 57.21 41.97
C VAL A 16 8.74 58.66 42.27
N TRP A 17 8.13 59.23 43.29
CA TRP A 17 8.48 60.58 43.74
C TRP A 17 9.80 60.55 44.47
N ASP A 18 10.81 61.30 43.95
CA ASP A 18 12.11 61.50 44.59
C ASP A 18 12.03 62.70 45.52
N ARG A 19 12.08 62.44 46.81
CA ARG A 19 11.93 63.47 47.85
C ARG A 19 13.11 64.47 47.91
N GLU A 20 14.35 64.04 47.58
CA GLU A 20 15.54 64.87 47.57
C GLU A 20 15.51 65.80 46.34
N LEU A 21 15.18 65.27 45.16
CA LEU A 21 15.16 66.05 43.94
C LEU A 21 13.82 66.77 43.68
N LYS A 22 12.84 66.62 44.59
CA LYS A 22 11.50 67.20 44.52
C LYS A 22 10.85 67.03 43.13
N ARG A 23 11.08 65.87 42.48
CA ARG A 23 10.53 65.55 41.13
C ARG A 23 10.17 64.08 41.02
N SER A 24 9.29 63.78 40.06
CA SER A 24 8.97 62.40 39.72
C SER A 24 10.12 61.79 38.93
N LYS A 25 10.55 60.61 39.35
CA LYS A 25 11.60 59.79 38.73
C LYS A 25 10.99 58.51 38.21
N ARG A 26 11.45 58.06 37.04
CA ARG A 26 11.03 56.79 36.47
C ARG A 26 11.56 55.65 37.34
N GLY A 27 10.67 54.83 37.88
CA GLY A 27 11.02 53.64 38.62
C GLY A 27 11.45 52.48 37.72
N GLU A 28 11.46 51.31 38.29
CA GLU A 28 11.81 50.09 37.60
C GLU A 28 10.86 49.85 36.42
N SER A 29 11.43 49.46 35.25
CA SER A 29 10.65 49.20 34.04
C SER A 29 10.64 47.72 33.74
N LYS A 30 9.41 47.17 33.53
CA LYS A 30 9.19 45.77 33.17
C LYS A 30 8.80 45.69 31.73
N LYS A 31 9.43 44.83 30.95
CA LYS A 31 9.03 44.52 29.56
C LYS A 31 7.69 43.78 29.59
N ILE A 32 6.76 44.20 28.73
CA ILE A 32 5.42 43.63 28.67
C ILE A 32 5.03 43.08 27.29
N GLY A 33 5.82 43.37 26.25
CA GLY A 33 5.50 42.89 24.92
C GLY A 33 6.37 43.53 23.82
N THR A 34 5.95 43.28 22.57
CA THR A 34 6.63 43.74 21.35
C THR A 34 5.60 44.34 20.40
N ILE A 35 6.03 45.34 19.60
CA ILE A 35 5.22 45.86 18.49
C ILE A 35 5.49 45.04 17.23
N LEU A 36 4.42 44.59 16.59
CA LEU A 36 4.50 43.84 15.36
C LEU A 36 4.67 44.76 14.16
N GLY A 37 5.37 44.29 13.10
CA GLY A 37 5.55 45.03 11.85
C GLY A 37 6.83 45.83 11.74
N GLY A 38 7.72 45.82 12.75
CA GLY A 38 9.03 46.45 12.69
C GLY A 38 9.02 48.01 12.66
N GLN A 39 7.85 48.62 12.94
CA GLN A 39 7.66 50.06 13.06
C GLN A 39 7.35 50.41 14.49
N LYS A 40 7.55 51.74 14.84
CA LYS A 40 7.28 52.22 16.20
C LYS A 40 5.80 52.23 16.57
N ASP A 41 4.96 52.33 15.56
CA ASP A 41 3.49 52.25 15.67
C ASP A 41 2.99 50.92 15.11
N GLY A 42 1.95 50.36 15.72
CA GLY A 42 1.36 49.07 15.29
C GLY A 42 0.80 48.25 16.44
N LYS A 43 0.36 47.06 16.11
CA LYS A 43 -0.26 46.13 17.06
C LYS A 43 0.78 45.60 18.05
N ILE A 44 0.40 45.53 19.32
CA ILE A 44 1.24 45.04 20.40
C ILE A 44 0.91 43.58 20.63
N ARG A 45 1.94 42.73 20.65
CA ARG A 45 1.87 41.36 21.15
C ARG A 45 2.45 41.34 22.55
N PHE A 46 1.63 41.10 23.55
CA PHE A 46 2.03 40.97 24.94
C PHE A 46 2.79 39.66 25.19
N ASP A 47 3.73 39.69 26.11
CA ASP A 47 4.46 38.53 26.60
C ASP A 47 3.50 37.69 27.50
N GLU A 48 3.66 36.36 27.47
CA GLU A 48 2.79 35.46 28.25
C GLU A 48 2.83 35.70 29.74
N ALA A 49 3.98 36.04 30.28
CA ALA A 49 4.16 36.39 31.68
C ALA A 49 3.31 37.63 32.09
N PHE A 50 3.19 38.63 31.20
CA PHE A 50 2.34 39.78 31.43
C PHE A 50 0.84 39.40 31.36
N LEU A 51 0.47 38.55 30.43
CA LEU A 51 -0.94 38.06 30.27
C LEU A 51 -1.38 37.12 31.41
N GLN A 52 -0.43 36.49 32.12
CA GLN A 52 -0.73 35.74 33.34
C GLN A 52 -1.00 36.66 34.53
N GLU A 53 -0.26 37.76 34.64
CA GLU A 53 -0.48 38.77 35.69
C GLU A 53 -1.71 39.68 35.39
N HIS A 54 -2.05 39.83 34.12
CA HIS A 54 -3.09 40.73 33.61
C HIS A 54 -3.97 40.02 32.58
N PRO A 55 -4.79 39.06 32.98
CA PRO A 55 -5.60 38.24 32.06
C PRO A 55 -6.62 39.05 31.28
N GLU A 56 -7.04 40.21 31.75
CA GLU A 56 -7.97 41.12 31.10
C GLU A 56 -7.47 41.56 29.70
N PHE A 57 -6.13 41.66 29.51
CA PHE A 57 -5.56 42.05 28.23
C PHE A 57 -5.65 40.96 27.16
N ARG A 58 -5.98 39.72 27.51
CA ARG A 58 -6.22 38.67 26.53
C ARG A 58 -7.40 38.97 25.60
N ASN A 59 -8.36 39.76 26.09
CA ASN A 59 -9.57 40.10 25.36
C ASN A 59 -9.44 41.39 24.57
N TYR A 60 -8.22 42.00 24.50
CA TYR A 60 -7.99 43.23 23.78
C TYR A 60 -6.86 43.11 22.80
N GLN A 61 -7.11 43.59 21.55
CA GLN A 61 -6.06 43.94 20.60
C GLN A 61 -5.61 45.39 20.93
N VAL A 62 -4.40 45.58 21.33
CA VAL A 62 -3.84 46.91 21.62
C VAL A 62 -2.97 47.35 20.45
N GLU A 63 -3.25 48.52 19.90
CA GLU A 63 -2.47 49.14 18.85
C GLU A 63 -1.92 50.49 19.31
N ARG A 64 -0.63 50.75 19.09
CA ARG A 64 -0.03 52.03 19.32
C ARG A 64 -0.16 52.91 18.08
N LYS A 65 -0.66 54.16 18.31
CA LYS A 65 -0.76 55.21 17.26
C LYS A 65 -0.13 56.51 17.78
N GLY A 66 1.10 56.80 17.39
CA GLY A 66 1.84 57.98 17.87
C GLY A 66 2.16 57.91 19.38
N LYS A 67 1.47 58.67 20.22
CA LYS A 67 1.61 58.69 21.68
C LYS A 67 0.52 57.87 22.38
N ASP A 68 -0.55 57.52 21.66
CA ASP A 68 -1.73 56.90 22.25
C ASP A 68 -1.78 55.40 21.99
N TYR A 69 -2.56 54.72 22.83
CA TYR A 69 -2.83 53.28 22.76
C TYR A 69 -4.34 53.08 22.51
N VAL A 70 -4.68 52.42 21.41
CA VAL A 70 -6.05 52.08 21.07
C VAL A 70 -6.32 50.66 21.50
N PHE A 71 -7.31 50.48 22.35
CA PHE A 71 -7.79 49.17 22.82
C PHE A 71 -9.04 48.78 22.04
N THR A 72 -8.92 47.68 21.27
CA THR A 72 -10.07 47.12 20.58
C THR A 72 -10.41 45.80 21.25
N GLN A 73 -11.58 45.66 21.78
CA GLN A 73 -12.04 44.42 22.40
C GLN A 73 -12.09 43.33 21.33
N ILE A 74 -11.39 42.25 21.58
CA ILE A 74 -11.50 41.03 20.75
C ILE A 74 -12.82 40.39 21.19
N SER A 75 -13.88 40.56 20.40
CA SER A 75 -15.09 39.78 20.61
C SER A 75 -14.73 38.32 20.38
N GLU A 76 -15.06 37.44 21.32
CA GLU A 76 -14.92 35.97 21.15
C GLU A 76 -15.78 35.44 19.99
N GLU A 77 -16.63 36.24 19.44
CA GLU A 77 -17.54 35.95 18.33
C GLU A 77 -17.08 36.63 17.06
N GLY A 78 -16.32 35.87 16.25
CA GLY A 78 -16.23 36.14 14.82
C GLY A 78 -14.85 36.56 14.28
N ILE A 79 -14.29 35.66 13.51
CA ILE A 79 -13.30 35.98 12.49
C ILE A 79 -13.88 37.03 11.53
N THR A 80 -13.08 38.02 11.12
CA THR A 80 -13.51 38.97 10.07
C THR A 80 -13.81 38.24 8.77
N LEU A 81 -14.65 38.82 7.91
CA LEU A 81 -14.96 38.26 6.57
C LEU A 81 -13.69 37.99 5.77
N GLU A 82 -12.69 38.83 5.89
CA GLU A 82 -11.39 38.66 5.23
C GLU A 82 -10.61 37.48 5.83
N GLN A 83 -10.58 37.34 7.15
CA GLN A 83 -10.00 36.18 7.81
C GLN A 83 -10.78 34.89 7.47
N ALA A 84 -12.10 34.95 7.45
CA ALA A 84 -12.95 33.83 7.06
C ALA A 84 -12.72 33.36 5.62
N ARG A 85 -12.52 34.30 4.69
CA ARG A 85 -12.17 33.99 3.29
C ARG A 85 -10.80 33.33 3.16
N ASN A 86 -9.88 33.63 4.06
CA ASN A 86 -8.52 33.12 4.05
C ASN A 86 -8.35 31.84 4.89
N ILE A 87 -9.41 31.35 5.56
CA ILE A 87 -9.36 30.07 6.26
C ILE A 87 -9.32 28.95 5.25
N LYS A 88 -8.20 28.25 5.23
CA LYS A 88 -8.05 27.03 4.46
C LYS A 88 -8.60 25.86 5.22
N LYS A 89 -9.69 25.25 4.73
CA LYS A 89 -10.23 24.00 5.25
C LYS A 89 -9.53 22.82 4.56
N LEU A 90 -9.04 21.88 5.34
CA LEU A 90 -8.38 20.68 4.81
C LEU A 90 -9.09 19.44 5.32
N TYR A 91 -9.31 18.48 4.44
CA TYR A 91 -9.74 17.14 4.81
C TYR A 91 -8.57 16.41 5.50
N ALA A 92 -8.79 15.88 6.69
CA ALA A 92 -7.73 15.30 7.50
C ALA A 92 -8.05 13.88 8.02
N GLY A 93 -9.31 13.43 7.99
CA GLY A 93 -9.71 12.17 8.64
C GLY A 93 -8.98 10.95 8.06
N ALA A 94 -9.07 10.75 6.76
CA ALA A 94 -8.41 9.63 6.08
C ALA A 94 -6.88 9.71 6.17
N THR A 95 -6.30 10.89 6.01
CA THR A 95 -4.85 11.06 6.12
C THR A 95 -4.34 10.94 7.55
N TRP A 96 -5.17 11.25 8.55
CA TRP A 96 -4.85 10.96 9.94
C TRP A 96 -4.75 9.45 10.19
N ALA A 97 -5.68 8.66 9.66
CA ALA A 97 -5.60 7.20 9.75
C ALA A 97 -4.33 6.64 9.09
N LEU A 98 -3.97 7.15 7.91
CA LEU A 98 -2.71 6.77 7.25
C LEU A 98 -1.48 7.20 8.05
N ASP A 99 -1.51 8.38 8.71
CA ASP A 99 -0.43 8.81 9.61
C ASP A 99 -0.24 7.82 10.78
N GLN A 100 -1.34 7.26 11.35
CA GLN A 100 -1.24 6.24 12.40
C GLN A 100 -0.61 4.96 11.87
N ILE A 101 -1.04 4.46 10.70
CA ILE A 101 -0.45 3.26 10.07
C ILE A 101 1.04 3.46 9.81
N VAL A 102 1.46 4.63 9.35
CA VAL A 102 2.88 4.95 9.13
C VAL A 102 3.64 5.04 10.45
N ALA A 103 3.02 5.57 11.52
CA ALA A 103 3.63 5.67 12.84
C ALA A 103 3.81 4.30 13.52
N ASP A 104 2.85 3.38 13.30
CA ASP A 104 2.87 2.01 13.85
C ASP A 104 3.73 1.05 13.00
N SER A 105 4.32 1.52 11.91
CA SER A 105 5.15 0.74 11.00
C SER A 105 6.54 1.36 10.82
N PRO A 106 7.55 0.59 10.40
CA PRO A 106 8.90 1.12 10.13
C PRO A 106 8.96 2.00 8.86
N VAL A 107 7.90 2.04 8.05
CA VAL A 107 7.86 2.71 6.74
C VAL A 107 8.30 4.17 6.82
N GLY A 108 7.74 4.93 7.77
CA GLY A 108 8.03 6.35 7.91
C GLY A 108 9.48 6.64 8.29
N GLU A 109 10.02 5.86 9.21
CA GLU A 109 11.40 5.99 9.70
C GLU A 109 12.40 5.63 8.59
N PHE A 110 12.21 4.50 7.92
CA PHE A 110 13.10 4.05 6.85
C PHE A 110 13.04 4.95 5.61
N LEU A 111 11.88 5.49 5.26
CA LEU A 111 11.78 6.51 4.22
C LEU A 111 12.56 7.77 4.61
N LYS A 112 12.47 8.21 5.87
CA LYS A 112 13.21 9.37 6.36
C LYS A 112 14.72 9.13 6.32
N GLU A 113 15.16 7.93 6.66
CA GLU A 113 16.58 7.54 6.62
C GLU A 113 17.12 7.48 5.18
N CYS A 114 16.36 6.90 4.25
CA CYS A 114 16.79 6.73 2.86
C CYS A 114 16.62 8.00 2.03
N PHE A 115 15.61 8.83 2.30
CA PHE A 115 15.27 10.03 1.52
C PHE A 115 15.18 11.32 2.35
N PRO A 116 16.23 11.68 3.13
CA PRO A 116 16.18 12.83 4.03
C PRO A 116 16.21 14.18 3.31
N ARG A 117 16.80 14.24 2.10
CA ARG A 117 17.04 15.49 1.36
C ARG A 117 15.74 16.19 1.03
N ASN A 118 15.70 17.53 1.24
CA ASN A 118 14.54 18.37 0.87
C ASN A 118 13.18 17.85 1.37
N LYS A 119 13.17 17.07 2.45
CA LYS A 119 11.96 16.37 2.97
C LYS A 119 11.33 15.45 1.93
N ASP A 120 12.13 14.81 1.06
CA ASP A 120 11.63 13.97 -0.02
C ASP A 120 10.80 12.78 0.52
N TYR A 121 11.16 12.23 1.69
CA TYR A 121 10.34 11.21 2.37
C TYR A 121 8.90 11.67 2.63
N LYS A 122 8.67 12.95 3.01
CA LYS A 122 7.32 13.50 3.19
C LYS A 122 6.58 13.66 1.88
N LYS A 123 7.29 14.00 0.80
CA LYS A 123 6.71 14.10 -0.54
C LYS A 123 6.32 12.73 -1.07
N ILE A 124 7.17 11.72 -0.86
CA ILE A 124 6.89 10.32 -1.23
C ILE A 124 5.64 9.83 -0.48
N LEU A 125 5.57 10.03 0.85
CA LEU A 125 4.39 9.68 1.64
C LEU A 125 3.13 10.41 1.16
N SER A 126 3.23 11.68 0.83
CA SER A 126 2.09 12.46 0.35
C SER A 126 1.56 11.96 -0.99
N LEU A 127 2.46 11.56 -1.90
CA LEU A 127 2.09 10.92 -3.16
C LEU A 127 1.46 9.54 -2.93
N ALA A 128 2.00 8.75 -2.00
CA ALA A 128 1.42 7.46 -1.63
C ALA A 128 0.01 7.62 -1.04
N TYR A 129 -0.22 8.60 -0.16
CA TYR A 129 -1.54 8.92 0.36
C TYR A 129 -2.52 9.32 -0.75
N PHE A 130 -2.07 10.12 -1.71
CA PHE A 130 -2.87 10.46 -2.87
C PHE A 130 -3.29 9.22 -3.66
N LEU A 131 -2.35 8.33 -3.99
CA LEU A 131 -2.64 7.11 -4.76
C LEU A 131 -3.63 6.18 -4.03
N ILE A 132 -3.50 6.07 -2.71
CA ILE A 132 -4.40 5.24 -1.88
C ILE A 132 -5.81 5.83 -1.84
N LEU A 133 -5.93 7.15 -1.61
CA LEU A 133 -7.23 7.79 -1.35
C LEU A 133 -7.98 8.16 -2.62
N ASN A 134 -7.28 8.47 -3.70
CA ASN A 134 -7.89 8.96 -4.92
C ASN A 134 -8.23 7.83 -5.91
N GLN A 135 -7.76 6.60 -5.67
CA GLN A 135 -7.99 5.43 -6.53
C GLN A 135 -7.68 5.69 -8.02
N ASN A 136 -6.83 6.68 -8.30
CA ASN A 136 -6.46 7.12 -9.64
C ASN A 136 -4.93 7.31 -9.68
N ASN A 137 -4.30 6.65 -10.64
CA ASN A 137 -2.84 6.72 -10.84
C ASN A 137 -2.38 7.98 -11.57
N ASN A 138 -3.29 8.85 -11.97
CA ASN A 138 -2.94 10.07 -12.70
C ASN A 138 -2.44 11.17 -11.75
N VAL A 139 -1.13 11.27 -11.62
CA VAL A 139 -0.43 12.22 -10.74
C VAL A 139 -0.73 13.69 -11.09
N SER A 140 -1.29 13.99 -12.27
CA SER A 140 -1.69 15.36 -12.62
C SER A 140 -2.78 15.93 -11.70
N PHE A 141 -3.58 15.08 -11.07
CA PHE A 141 -4.59 15.51 -10.09
C PHE A 141 -4.04 15.73 -8.68
N TYR A 142 -2.76 15.41 -8.43
CA TYR A 142 -2.16 15.54 -7.10
C TYR A 142 -2.20 16.97 -6.57
N GLU A 143 -1.94 17.97 -7.40
CA GLU A 143 -1.88 19.38 -6.98
C GLU A 143 -3.22 19.83 -6.39
N SER A 144 -4.32 19.59 -7.09
CA SER A 144 -5.68 19.90 -6.62
C SER A 144 -6.06 19.13 -5.37
N PHE A 145 -5.68 17.85 -5.28
CA PHE A 145 -5.89 17.04 -4.09
C PHE A 145 -5.13 17.60 -2.88
N ALA A 146 -3.88 18.01 -3.07
CA ALA A 146 -3.04 18.57 -2.01
C ALA A 146 -3.50 19.95 -1.51
N GLU A 147 -4.25 20.70 -2.33
CA GLU A 147 -4.84 21.99 -1.92
C GLU A 147 -5.94 21.82 -0.87
N THR A 148 -6.66 20.73 -0.92
CA THR A 148 -7.83 20.47 -0.07
C THR A 148 -7.58 19.44 1.03
N THR A 149 -6.45 18.73 1.01
CA THR A 149 -6.16 17.59 1.89
C THR A 149 -4.93 17.86 2.77
N ARG A 150 -5.01 17.53 4.05
CA ARG A 150 -3.87 17.58 4.95
C ARG A 150 -2.91 16.43 4.62
N LEU A 151 -1.68 16.74 4.22
CA LEU A 151 -0.67 15.78 3.80
C LEU A 151 0.62 15.90 4.64
N PRO A 152 1.45 14.84 4.72
CA PRO A 152 2.76 14.89 5.38
C PRO A 152 3.68 16.00 4.85
N TYR A 153 3.62 16.30 3.55
CA TYR A 153 4.24 17.47 2.95
C TYR A 153 3.16 18.53 2.67
N PRO A 154 3.18 19.68 3.38
CA PRO A 154 2.04 20.60 3.43
C PRO A 154 1.89 21.51 2.20
N ARG A 155 2.79 21.40 1.22
CA ARG A 155 2.75 22.23 0.00
C ARG A 155 2.35 21.37 -1.21
N PRO A 156 1.45 21.84 -2.07
CA PRO A 156 1.19 21.18 -3.34
C PRO A 156 2.47 21.00 -4.16
N LEU A 157 2.59 19.91 -4.87
CA LEU A 157 3.68 19.64 -5.81
C LEU A 157 3.13 19.71 -7.22
N SER A 158 3.67 20.61 -8.02
CA SER A 158 3.35 20.64 -9.45
C SER A 158 3.88 19.37 -10.16
N PRO A 159 3.35 18.98 -11.31
CA PRO A 159 3.83 17.82 -12.07
C PRO A 159 5.34 17.84 -12.32
N SER A 160 5.90 19.03 -12.62
CA SER A 160 7.35 19.20 -12.79
C SER A 160 8.14 19.00 -11.49
N ALA A 161 7.56 19.34 -10.33
CA ALA A 161 8.19 19.08 -9.03
C ALA A 161 8.18 17.57 -8.69
N VAL A 162 7.12 16.85 -9.04
CA VAL A 162 7.04 15.39 -8.92
C VAL A 162 8.07 14.73 -9.83
N THR A 163 8.17 15.15 -11.10
CA THR A 163 9.21 14.62 -12.01
C THR A 163 10.61 14.81 -11.43
N ARG A 164 10.93 16.01 -10.93
CA ARG A 164 12.23 16.26 -10.27
C ARG A 164 12.44 15.44 -9.00
N LEU A 165 11.38 15.14 -8.26
CA LEU A 165 11.46 14.24 -7.11
C LEU A 165 11.91 12.84 -7.57
N PHE A 166 11.22 12.25 -8.55
CA PHE A 166 11.55 10.91 -9.04
C PHE A 166 12.94 10.84 -9.68
N GLN A 167 13.38 11.87 -10.38
CA GLN A 167 14.74 11.94 -10.94
C GLN A 167 15.84 11.94 -9.88
N ARG A 168 15.55 12.33 -8.65
CA ARG A 168 16.51 12.30 -7.51
C ARG A 168 16.53 10.99 -6.75
N ILE A 169 15.54 10.13 -6.94
CA ILE A 169 15.47 8.80 -6.30
C ILE A 169 16.48 7.90 -7.01
N GLU A 170 17.53 7.52 -6.32
CA GLU A 170 18.56 6.63 -6.85
C GLU A 170 18.26 5.18 -6.47
N LEU A 171 18.62 4.25 -7.34
CA LEU A 171 18.39 2.82 -7.11
C LEU A 171 19.07 2.31 -5.83
N ARG A 172 20.22 2.90 -5.45
CA ARG A 172 20.90 2.57 -4.19
C ARG A 172 20.04 2.89 -2.96
N ASP A 173 19.30 4.02 -2.99
CA ASP A 173 18.47 4.46 -1.86
C ASP A 173 17.23 3.58 -1.74
N VAL A 174 16.67 3.17 -2.87
CA VAL A 174 15.58 2.18 -2.94
C VAL A 174 16.05 0.82 -2.41
N ARG A 175 17.22 0.34 -2.83
CA ARG A 175 17.80 -0.92 -2.33
C ARG A 175 18.04 -0.85 -0.82
N ARG A 176 18.56 0.27 -0.32
CA ARG A 176 18.77 0.48 1.12
C ARG A 176 17.45 0.40 1.89
N TYR A 177 16.39 1.01 1.39
CA TYR A 177 15.07 0.95 1.98
C TYR A 177 14.57 -0.51 2.14
N PHE A 178 14.65 -1.31 1.10
CA PHE A 178 14.25 -2.72 1.17
C PHE A 178 15.19 -3.57 2.04
N LEU A 179 16.46 -3.23 2.14
CA LEU A 179 17.39 -3.88 3.08
C LEU A 179 16.98 -3.59 4.54
N LEU A 180 16.59 -2.36 4.87
CA LEU A 180 16.10 -2.00 6.19
C LEU A 180 14.78 -2.71 6.52
N MET A 181 13.83 -2.75 5.59
CA MET A 181 12.59 -3.49 5.76
C MET A 181 12.85 -4.97 6.08
N ARG A 182 13.78 -5.58 5.36
CA ARG A 182 14.15 -6.97 5.59
C ARG A 182 14.81 -7.17 6.96
N SER A 183 15.76 -6.31 7.34
CA SER A 183 16.43 -6.41 8.64
C SER A 183 15.41 -6.33 9.79
N TYR A 184 14.44 -5.46 9.66
CA TYR A 184 13.32 -5.35 10.62
C TYR A 184 12.53 -6.65 10.78
N LEU A 185 12.29 -7.38 9.67
CA LEU A 185 11.57 -8.67 9.72
C LEU A 185 12.43 -9.82 10.27
N GLN A 186 13.76 -9.70 10.19
CA GLN A 186 14.70 -10.74 10.64
C GLN A 186 15.13 -10.61 12.12
N GLU A 187 14.63 -9.63 12.86
CA GLU A 187 14.94 -9.47 14.29
C GLU A 187 14.44 -10.65 15.14
N ASP A 188 13.53 -11.45 14.62
CA ASP A 188 13.04 -12.69 15.24
C ASP A 188 13.65 -13.90 14.51
N GLU A 189 14.82 -14.36 14.97
CA GLU A 189 15.60 -15.43 14.31
C GLU A 189 14.88 -16.79 14.30
N ASP A 190 13.94 -17.03 15.20
CA ASP A 190 13.19 -18.30 15.33
C ASP A 190 11.95 -18.35 14.41
N ASN A 191 11.53 -17.26 13.84
CA ASN A 191 10.34 -17.19 12.99
C ASN A 191 10.67 -17.40 11.50
N LYS A 192 9.94 -18.30 10.86
CA LYS A 192 9.91 -18.41 9.40
C LYS A 192 9.25 -17.17 8.80
N ILE A 193 9.92 -16.53 7.85
CA ILE A 193 9.37 -15.42 7.09
C ILE A 193 8.55 -15.99 5.94
N ILE A 194 7.24 -15.75 5.96
CA ILE A 194 6.34 -16.21 4.91
C ILE A 194 6.17 -15.09 3.88
N LEU A 195 6.73 -15.28 2.70
CA LEU A 195 6.72 -14.30 1.61
C LEU A 195 5.65 -14.64 0.58
N ALA A 196 4.63 -13.81 0.49
CA ALA A 196 3.70 -13.85 -0.61
C ALA A 196 4.33 -13.22 -1.86
N LEU A 197 4.35 -13.99 -2.94
CA LEU A 197 4.79 -13.54 -4.26
C LEU A 197 3.57 -13.35 -5.14
N ASP A 198 3.39 -12.13 -5.61
CA ASP A 198 2.37 -11.80 -6.57
C ASP A 198 2.87 -10.79 -7.60
N SER A 199 2.21 -10.73 -8.74
CA SER A 199 2.50 -9.79 -9.80
C SER A 199 1.25 -9.02 -10.19
N THR A 200 1.45 -7.80 -10.66
CA THR A 200 0.40 -7.00 -11.27
C THR A 200 0.86 -6.43 -12.60
N SER A 201 -0.09 -6.11 -13.47
CA SER A 201 0.17 -5.42 -14.73
C SER A 201 -0.16 -3.93 -14.56
N ILE A 202 0.65 -3.08 -15.16
CA ILE A 202 0.39 -1.63 -15.21
C ILE A 202 0.32 -1.26 -16.69
N SER A 203 -0.88 -0.98 -17.18
CA SER A 203 -1.13 -0.56 -18.56
C SER A 203 -0.63 0.86 -18.81
N SER A 204 -0.09 1.13 -19.99
CA SER A 204 0.42 2.46 -20.33
C SER A 204 0.29 2.75 -21.82
N TYR A 205 -0.12 3.99 -22.11
CA TYR A 205 -0.07 4.55 -23.47
C TYR A 205 1.32 5.07 -23.88
N SER A 206 2.33 4.94 -23.01
CA SER A 206 3.65 5.49 -23.28
C SER A 206 4.39 4.67 -24.34
N THR A 207 4.89 5.37 -25.35
CA THR A 207 5.78 4.79 -26.39
C THR A 207 7.27 4.94 -26.04
N ARG A 208 7.60 5.53 -24.88
CA ARG A 208 8.98 5.87 -24.48
C ARG A 208 9.51 5.05 -23.32
N LEU A 209 8.63 4.30 -22.63
CA LEU A 209 9.06 3.42 -21.55
C LEU A 209 9.59 2.12 -22.13
N THR A 210 10.77 1.73 -21.66
CA THR A 210 11.43 0.47 -22.07
C THR A 210 10.71 -0.74 -21.53
N HIS A 211 10.31 -1.47 -21.15
CA HIS A 211 9.60 -2.61 -20.51
C HIS A 211 8.10 -2.65 -20.80
N ILE A 212 7.57 -1.71 -21.60
CA ILE A 212 6.16 -1.71 -21.98
C ILE A 212 6.01 -2.58 -23.23
N GLU A 213 5.33 -3.72 -23.06
CA GLU A 213 5.13 -4.72 -24.11
C GLU A 213 3.69 -5.27 -24.06
N TYR A 214 3.18 -5.74 -25.21
CA TYR A 214 1.89 -6.43 -25.24
C TYR A 214 2.03 -7.83 -24.65
N GLY A 215 1.14 -8.17 -23.71
CA GLY A 215 1.12 -9.46 -23.05
C GLY A 215 -0.26 -9.78 -22.50
N LYS A 216 -0.35 -10.82 -21.67
CA LYS A 216 -1.60 -11.14 -20.98
C LYS A 216 -1.85 -10.09 -19.90
N ASN A 217 -2.78 -9.17 -20.19
CA ASN A 217 -3.18 -8.10 -19.28
C ASN A 217 -4.15 -8.62 -18.22
N LYS A 218 -3.94 -8.22 -16.96
CA LYS A 218 -4.85 -8.57 -15.85
C LYS A 218 -6.13 -7.71 -15.85
N ASP A 219 -6.06 -6.53 -16.46
CA ASP A 219 -7.19 -5.59 -16.55
C ASP A 219 -8.06 -5.80 -17.81
N ASP A 220 -7.72 -6.80 -18.65
CA ASP A 220 -8.40 -7.11 -19.94
C ASP A 220 -8.48 -5.89 -20.90
N ASP A 221 -7.63 -4.90 -20.74
CA ASP A 221 -7.50 -3.81 -21.69
C ASP A 221 -6.53 -4.19 -22.83
N ALA A 222 -6.72 -3.62 -24.02
CA ALA A 222 -5.89 -3.89 -25.19
C ALA A 222 -4.60 -3.04 -25.22
N LEU A 223 -4.07 -2.65 -24.06
CA LEU A 223 -2.92 -1.78 -23.94
C LEU A 223 -1.63 -2.58 -23.67
N PRO A 224 -0.49 -2.08 -24.14
CA PRO A 224 0.79 -2.60 -23.70
C PRO A 224 1.00 -2.29 -22.22
N GLN A 225 1.71 -3.16 -21.53
CA GLN A 225 1.82 -3.17 -20.08
C GLN A 225 3.26 -3.39 -19.61
N LEU A 226 3.49 -3.05 -18.37
CA LEU A 226 4.64 -3.40 -17.57
C LEU A 226 4.19 -4.36 -16.47
N ASN A 227 4.90 -5.46 -16.27
CA ASN A 227 4.62 -6.37 -15.16
C ASN A 227 5.49 -6.01 -13.94
N VAL A 228 4.84 -5.92 -12.78
CA VAL A 228 5.52 -5.64 -11.50
C VAL A 228 5.28 -6.81 -10.56
N LEU A 229 6.37 -7.44 -10.14
CA LEU A 229 6.34 -8.50 -9.15
C LEU A 229 6.69 -7.91 -7.78
N PHE A 230 5.93 -8.30 -6.76
CA PHE A 230 6.17 -7.95 -5.36
C PHE A 230 6.42 -9.18 -4.52
N LEU A 231 7.32 -9.04 -3.54
CA LEU A 231 7.45 -9.92 -2.40
C LEU A 231 6.99 -9.16 -1.16
N VAL A 232 6.00 -9.72 -0.48
CA VAL A 232 5.37 -9.11 0.70
C VAL A 232 5.41 -10.11 1.84
N ASP A 233 5.86 -9.67 3.02
CA ASP A 233 5.73 -10.50 4.21
C ASP A 233 4.26 -10.67 4.58
N GLN A 234 3.79 -11.90 4.66
CA GLN A 234 2.38 -12.21 4.85
C GLN A 234 1.87 -11.83 6.25
N LYS A 235 2.75 -11.82 7.25
CA LYS A 235 2.41 -11.49 8.64
C LYS A 235 2.22 -10.00 8.85
N SER A 236 3.15 -9.20 8.36
CA SER A 236 3.14 -7.73 8.54
C SER A 236 2.48 -6.97 7.39
N GLY A 237 2.33 -7.58 6.21
CA GLY A 237 1.91 -6.90 4.99
C GLY A 237 2.98 -5.98 4.39
N LEU A 238 4.21 -5.97 4.92
CA LEU A 238 5.26 -5.08 4.44
C LEU A 238 5.89 -5.59 3.16
N PRO A 239 6.04 -4.76 2.12
CA PRO A 239 6.77 -5.11 0.92
C PRO A 239 8.27 -5.14 1.21
N ILE A 240 8.93 -6.24 0.85
CA ILE A 240 10.36 -6.43 1.08
C ILE A 240 11.20 -6.39 -0.20
N PHE A 241 10.54 -6.52 -1.33
CA PHE A 241 11.19 -6.50 -2.65
C PHE A 241 10.17 -6.26 -3.76
N TYR A 242 10.62 -5.66 -4.86
CA TYR A 242 9.86 -5.60 -6.11
C TYR A 242 10.79 -5.74 -7.31
N ARG A 243 10.23 -6.15 -8.44
CA ARG A 243 10.94 -6.20 -9.72
C ARG A 243 10.02 -5.90 -10.89
N PHE A 244 10.54 -5.17 -11.86
CA PHE A 244 9.88 -4.95 -13.14
C PHE A 244 10.27 -6.04 -14.15
N TYR A 245 9.28 -6.44 -14.94
CA TYR A 245 9.45 -7.31 -16.09
C TYR A 245 8.72 -6.71 -17.29
N ASP A 246 9.21 -7.05 -18.48
CA ASP A 246 8.52 -6.71 -19.71
C ASP A 246 7.11 -7.29 -19.72
N GLY A 247 6.15 -6.56 -20.30
CA GLY A 247 4.75 -6.95 -20.25
C GLY A 247 4.42 -8.30 -20.89
N ASN A 248 5.28 -8.79 -21.77
CA ASN A 248 5.17 -10.10 -22.42
C ASN A 248 5.76 -11.26 -21.60
N VAL A 249 6.43 -10.98 -20.47
CA VAL A 249 7.04 -12.04 -19.63
C VAL A 249 5.97 -12.71 -18.77
N PRO A 250 5.75 -14.03 -18.92
CA PRO A 250 4.77 -14.77 -18.11
C PRO A 250 5.22 -14.88 -16.64
N ASP A 251 4.29 -14.82 -15.72
CA ASP A 251 4.53 -14.94 -14.26
C ASP A 251 5.33 -16.19 -13.91
N VAL A 252 5.04 -17.32 -14.55
CA VAL A 252 5.71 -18.59 -14.31
C VAL A 252 7.23 -18.54 -14.50
N SER A 253 7.75 -17.65 -15.33
CA SER A 253 9.19 -17.53 -15.62
C SER A 253 9.94 -16.67 -14.59
N THR A 254 9.23 -15.95 -13.73
CA THR A 254 9.82 -14.96 -12.81
C THR A 254 10.40 -15.55 -11.53
N ILE A 255 9.98 -16.77 -11.11
CA ILE A 255 10.41 -17.41 -9.86
C ILE A 255 11.93 -17.59 -9.80
N ARG A 256 12.56 -18.05 -10.89
CA ARG A 256 14.02 -18.24 -10.92
C ARG A 256 14.78 -16.97 -10.59
N HIS A 257 14.36 -15.86 -11.15
CA HIS A 257 14.95 -14.55 -10.84
C HIS A 257 14.68 -14.12 -9.40
N THR A 258 13.47 -14.39 -8.91
CA THR A 258 13.10 -14.10 -7.50
C THR A 258 13.96 -14.89 -6.51
N ILE A 259 14.20 -16.17 -6.78
CA ILE A 259 15.07 -17.01 -5.94
C ILE A 259 16.51 -16.50 -5.96
N ALA A 260 17.01 -16.08 -7.14
CA ALA A 260 18.32 -15.49 -7.26
C ALA A 260 18.45 -14.17 -6.49
N ASP A 261 17.43 -13.30 -6.59
CA ASP A 261 17.38 -12.05 -5.83
C ASP A 261 17.29 -12.29 -4.31
N GLN A 262 16.55 -13.31 -3.89
CA GLN A 262 16.48 -13.74 -2.49
C GLN A 262 17.83 -14.22 -1.96
N ALA A 263 18.58 -14.98 -2.75
CA ALA A 263 19.94 -15.40 -2.41
C ALA A 263 20.88 -14.20 -2.25
N LEU A 264 20.77 -13.21 -3.15
CA LEU A 264 21.51 -11.93 -3.06
C LEU A 264 21.17 -11.15 -1.81
N LEU A 265 19.92 -11.24 -1.37
CA LEU A 265 19.45 -10.57 -0.16
C LEU A 265 19.80 -11.33 1.14
N ASN A 266 20.47 -12.49 1.07
CA ASN A 266 20.86 -13.32 2.24
C ASN A 266 19.71 -13.70 3.16
N MET A 267 18.50 -13.90 2.62
CA MET A 267 17.34 -14.26 3.43
C MET A 267 17.43 -15.72 3.88
N LYS A 268 17.36 -15.94 5.18
CA LYS A 268 17.29 -17.27 5.79
C LYS A 268 15.86 -17.56 6.24
N ASN A 269 15.50 -18.82 6.37
CA ASN A 269 14.22 -19.28 6.91
C ASN A 269 12.98 -18.72 6.19
N VAL A 270 13.03 -18.64 4.86
CA VAL A 270 11.97 -18.12 4.03
C VAL A 270 11.10 -19.24 3.48
N VAL A 271 9.78 -19.07 3.58
CA VAL A 271 8.78 -19.86 2.86
C VAL A 271 8.15 -18.97 1.78
N LEU A 272 8.30 -19.36 0.52
CA LEU A 272 7.73 -18.66 -0.61
C LEU A 272 6.30 -19.15 -0.87
N VAL A 273 5.33 -18.26 -0.82
CA VAL A 273 3.92 -18.56 -1.13
C VAL A 273 3.56 -17.89 -2.45
N ALA A 274 3.02 -18.66 -3.39
CA ALA A 274 2.62 -18.13 -4.68
C ALA A 274 1.34 -18.79 -5.21
N ASP A 275 0.64 -18.06 -6.09
CA ASP A 275 -0.60 -18.50 -6.70
C ASP A 275 -0.37 -19.61 -7.75
N LYS A 276 -1.47 -20.13 -8.31
CA LYS A 276 -1.44 -21.18 -9.35
C LYS A 276 -0.72 -20.77 -10.64
N GLY A 277 -0.53 -19.46 -10.88
CA GLY A 277 0.20 -18.93 -12.03
C GLY A 277 1.66 -19.32 -12.03
N TYR A 278 2.22 -19.48 -10.85
CA TYR A 278 3.63 -19.81 -10.65
C TYR A 278 3.93 -21.31 -10.53
N ASN A 279 2.91 -22.16 -10.41
CA ASN A 279 3.10 -23.59 -10.28
C ASN A 279 3.53 -24.23 -11.61
N SER A 280 4.73 -24.76 -11.63
CA SER A 280 5.29 -25.56 -12.73
C SER A 280 6.36 -26.52 -12.21
N VAL A 281 6.56 -27.63 -12.93
CA VAL A 281 7.64 -28.60 -12.63
C VAL A 281 9.00 -27.91 -12.50
N LYS A 282 9.28 -26.95 -13.39
CA LYS A 282 10.52 -26.20 -13.39
C LYS A 282 10.68 -25.36 -12.13
N ASN A 283 9.64 -24.63 -11.72
CA ASN A 283 9.70 -23.76 -10.55
C ASN A 283 9.80 -24.58 -9.24
N ILE A 284 9.13 -25.72 -9.16
CA ILE A 284 9.28 -26.66 -8.04
C ILE A 284 10.72 -27.13 -7.95
N ASN A 285 11.31 -27.55 -9.08
CA ASN A 285 12.70 -28.01 -9.13
C ASN A 285 13.68 -26.87 -8.76
N ASP A 286 13.46 -25.65 -9.23
CA ASP A 286 14.29 -24.49 -8.89
C ASP A 286 14.24 -24.19 -7.37
N CYS A 287 13.08 -24.30 -6.73
CA CYS A 287 12.95 -24.18 -5.28
C CYS A 287 13.73 -25.29 -4.55
N LEU A 288 13.57 -26.54 -4.96
CA LEU A 288 14.26 -27.68 -4.35
C LEU A 288 15.79 -27.59 -4.50
N ILE A 289 16.28 -27.22 -5.67
CA ILE A 289 17.72 -27.04 -5.95
C ILE A 289 18.33 -25.95 -5.06
N ASN A 290 17.59 -24.85 -4.85
CA ASN A 290 18.04 -23.72 -4.06
C ASN A 290 17.67 -23.84 -2.56
N LYS A 291 17.06 -24.97 -2.14
CA LYS A 291 16.63 -25.21 -0.76
C LYS A 291 15.68 -24.14 -0.21
N VAL A 292 14.83 -23.61 -1.07
CA VAL A 292 13.78 -22.65 -0.71
C VAL A 292 12.52 -23.43 -0.36
N GLU A 293 12.01 -23.26 0.82
CA GLU A 293 10.69 -23.80 1.19
C GLU A 293 9.61 -23.05 0.42
N PHE A 294 8.55 -23.76 0.01
CA PHE A 294 7.49 -23.12 -0.81
C PHE A 294 6.11 -23.73 -0.55
N ILE A 295 5.10 -22.92 -0.77
CA ILE A 295 3.68 -23.29 -0.83
C ILE A 295 3.12 -22.73 -2.12
N PHE A 296 2.81 -23.60 -3.08
CA PHE A 296 2.23 -23.19 -4.35
C PHE A 296 0.81 -23.69 -4.49
N ASN A 297 -0.08 -22.80 -4.90
CA ASN A 297 -1.42 -23.22 -5.30
C ASN A 297 -1.33 -24.03 -6.61
N VAL A 298 -2.06 -25.13 -6.69
CA VAL A 298 -1.96 -26.08 -7.82
C VAL A 298 -3.12 -25.88 -8.79
N ARG A 299 -2.82 -25.85 -10.09
CA ARG A 299 -3.87 -25.89 -11.13
C ARG A 299 -4.46 -27.29 -11.20
N LEU A 300 -5.77 -27.37 -11.10
CA LEU A 300 -6.52 -28.57 -11.50
C LEU A 300 -6.58 -28.60 -13.01
N GLY A 301 -5.51 -29.12 -13.62
CA GLY A 301 -5.34 -29.17 -15.06
C GLY A 301 -6.26 -30.17 -15.75
N THR A 302 -5.90 -30.49 -16.98
CA THR A 302 -6.56 -31.53 -17.80
C THR A 302 -6.46 -32.92 -17.15
N LYS A 303 -7.28 -33.86 -17.65
CA LYS A 303 -7.26 -35.26 -17.23
C LYS A 303 -5.83 -35.82 -17.30
N GLY A 304 -5.40 -36.50 -16.22
CA GLY A 304 -4.04 -37.06 -16.09
C GLY A 304 -3.01 -36.15 -15.42
N CYS A 305 -3.41 -35.02 -14.81
CA CYS A 305 -2.49 -34.30 -13.93
C CYS A 305 -2.52 -34.91 -12.52
N LEU A 306 -1.34 -35.02 -11.90
CA LEU A 306 -1.14 -35.62 -10.56
C LEU A 306 -2.12 -35.06 -9.50
N ALA A 307 -2.36 -33.75 -9.50
CA ALA A 307 -3.27 -33.15 -8.52
C ALA A 307 -4.70 -33.67 -8.66
N ARG A 308 -5.17 -33.96 -9.88
CA ARG A 308 -6.49 -34.53 -10.10
C ARG A 308 -6.56 -35.98 -9.69
N GLU A 309 -5.52 -36.75 -9.98
CA GLU A 309 -5.42 -38.14 -9.56
C GLU A 309 -5.48 -38.25 -8.03
N LEU A 310 -4.71 -37.42 -7.31
CA LEU A 310 -4.73 -37.35 -5.85
C LEU A 310 -6.10 -36.97 -5.28
N ILE A 311 -6.80 -36.01 -5.92
CA ILE A 311 -8.16 -35.63 -5.51
C ILE A 311 -9.13 -36.80 -5.69
N ASP A 312 -9.03 -37.53 -6.80
CA ASP A 312 -9.91 -38.68 -7.07
C ASP A 312 -9.65 -39.84 -6.10
N GLU A 313 -8.38 -40.09 -5.73
CA GLU A 313 -8.01 -41.08 -4.73
C GLU A 313 -8.55 -40.71 -3.33
N HIS A 314 -8.44 -39.47 -2.92
CA HIS A 314 -8.86 -38.98 -1.58
C HIS A 314 -10.32 -38.49 -1.55
N ARG A 315 -11.09 -38.66 -2.62
CA ARG A 315 -12.48 -38.16 -2.73
C ARG A 315 -13.39 -38.62 -1.58
N LYS A 316 -13.20 -39.82 -1.06
CA LYS A 316 -14.00 -40.36 0.04
C LYS A 316 -13.73 -39.66 1.37
N GLU A 317 -12.50 -39.18 1.57
CA GLU A 317 -12.12 -38.44 2.78
C GLU A 317 -12.84 -37.09 2.87
N PHE A 318 -13.11 -36.46 1.72
CA PHE A 318 -13.85 -35.19 1.69
C PHE A 318 -15.33 -35.32 2.08
N ALA A 319 -15.89 -36.52 1.96
CA ALA A 319 -17.28 -36.78 2.35
C ALA A 319 -17.41 -37.04 3.86
N ASP A 320 -16.31 -37.31 4.56
CA ASP A 320 -16.30 -37.56 5.98
C ASP A 320 -16.20 -36.24 6.78
N LEU A 321 -17.19 -36.00 7.63
CA LEU A 321 -17.21 -34.83 8.52
C LEU A 321 -16.02 -34.81 9.48
N ASN A 322 -15.42 -35.96 9.79
CA ASN A 322 -14.23 -36.06 10.66
C ASN A 322 -12.98 -35.44 10.00
N SER A 323 -12.96 -35.29 8.67
CA SER A 323 -11.89 -34.58 7.95
C SER A 323 -12.08 -33.05 7.97
N GLY A 324 -13.16 -32.55 8.55
CA GLY A 324 -13.50 -31.15 8.64
C GLY A 324 -12.67 -30.41 9.70
N ASP A 325 -11.92 -29.38 9.26
CA ASP A 325 -11.24 -28.48 10.18
C ASP A 325 -12.24 -27.43 10.70
N PRO A 326 -12.44 -27.33 12.04
CA PRO A 326 -13.45 -26.46 12.62
C PRO A 326 -13.11 -24.96 12.49
N TYR A 327 -11.83 -24.62 12.33
CA TYR A 327 -11.39 -23.23 12.24
C TYR A 327 -11.54 -22.67 10.84
N ILE A 328 -11.14 -23.44 9.83
CA ILE A 328 -11.26 -23.02 8.42
C ILE A 328 -12.56 -23.49 7.75
N ARG A 329 -13.35 -24.35 8.42
CA ARG A 329 -14.65 -24.91 7.97
C ARG A 329 -14.56 -25.58 6.60
N LYS A 330 -13.48 -26.30 6.37
CA LYS A 330 -13.23 -27.06 5.12
C LYS A 330 -12.79 -28.46 5.46
N ASN A 331 -13.13 -29.42 4.61
CA ASN A 331 -12.58 -30.76 4.72
C ASN A 331 -11.18 -30.77 4.10
N ILE A 332 -10.26 -31.45 4.77
CA ILE A 332 -8.85 -31.48 4.38
C ILE A 332 -8.41 -32.91 4.16
N ALA A 333 -7.71 -33.15 3.07
CA ALA A 333 -6.94 -34.38 2.85
C ALA A 333 -5.51 -33.99 2.50
N THR A 334 -4.55 -34.81 2.91
CA THR A 334 -3.12 -34.60 2.64
C THR A 334 -2.50 -35.83 2.04
N ALA A 335 -1.92 -35.69 0.85
CA ALA A 335 -1.15 -36.74 0.21
C ALA A 335 0.35 -36.42 0.23
N LYS A 336 1.18 -37.43 0.49
CA LYS A 336 2.64 -37.35 0.43
C LYS A 336 3.09 -37.94 -0.90
N VAL A 337 3.92 -37.19 -1.64
CA VAL A 337 4.41 -37.55 -2.96
C VAL A 337 5.93 -37.47 -2.99
N ASN A 338 6.57 -38.53 -3.50
CA ASN A 338 8.00 -38.55 -3.78
C ASN A 338 8.29 -37.90 -5.12
N TRP A 339 8.79 -36.65 -5.06
CA TRP A 339 9.09 -35.86 -6.24
C TRP A 339 10.53 -36.08 -6.70
N LYS A 340 10.71 -36.54 -7.95
CA LYS A 340 12.04 -36.74 -8.56
C LYS A 340 12.49 -35.49 -9.31
N TYR A 341 13.71 -35.04 -9.08
CA TYR A 341 14.30 -33.89 -9.75
C TYR A 341 15.79 -34.06 -9.98
N ASP A 342 16.39 -33.30 -10.91
CA ASP A 342 17.83 -33.23 -11.11
C ASP A 342 18.40 -32.10 -10.23
N PRO A 343 19.25 -32.38 -9.23
CA PRO A 343 19.86 -31.37 -8.38
C PRO A 343 20.94 -30.51 -9.07
N ARG A 344 21.41 -30.91 -10.27
CA ARG A 344 22.42 -30.20 -11.05
C ARG A 344 22.07 -30.18 -12.53
N PRO A 345 20.95 -29.57 -12.89
CA PRO A 345 20.50 -29.57 -14.28
C PRO A 345 21.45 -28.79 -15.16
N VAL A 346 21.79 -29.35 -16.31
CA VAL A 346 22.57 -28.69 -17.39
C VAL A 346 21.59 -28.31 -18.49
N GLU A 347 21.53 -27.03 -18.81
CA GLU A 347 20.58 -26.52 -19.81
C GLU A 347 20.80 -27.23 -21.17
N GLY A 348 19.72 -27.73 -21.77
CA GLY A 348 19.74 -28.44 -23.04
C GLY A 348 20.25 -29.91 -22.99
N LYS A 349 20.51 -30.44 -21.78
CA LYS A 349 20.88 -31.85 -21.60
C LYS A 349 19.83 -32.62 -20.83
N PRO A 350 19.66 -33.93 -21.08
CA PRO A 350 18.80 -34.77 -20.25
C PRO A 350 19.30 -34.82 -18.81
N ALA A 351 18.43 -35.08 -17.85
CA ALA A 351 18.80 -35.23 -16.45
C ALA A 351 19.85 -36.31 -16.25
N SER A 352 21.00 -35.93 -15.70
CA SER A 352 22.15 -36.83 -15.46
C SER A 352 22.20 -37.33 -14.02
N ASN A 353 21.54 -36.64 -13.09
CA ASN A 353 21.46 -36.98 -11.68
C ASN A 353 19.98 -37.04 -11.26
N SER A 354 19.70 -37.87 -10.27
CA SER A 354 18.33 -37.98 -9.73
C SER A 354 18.36 -37.86 -8.22
N ALA A 355 17.65 -36.89 -7.70
CA ALA A 355 17.35 -36.75 -6.28
C ALA A 355 15.83 -36.86 -6.07
N THR A 356 15.46 -37.19 -4.85
CA THR A 356 14.03 -37.28 -4.46
C THR A 356 13.77 -36.35 -3.29
N ALA A 357 12.71 -35.58 -3.38
CA ALA A 357 12.18 -34.76 -2.28
C ALA A 357 10.76 -35.20 -1.93
N GLU A 358 10.40 -35.07 -0.67
CA GLU A 358 9.03 -35.30 -0.23
C GLU A 358 8.23 -34.01 -0.39
N LEU A 359 7.15 -34.06 -1.15
CA LEU A 359 6.19 -32.98 -1.29
C LEU A 359 4.86 -33.37 -0.67
N TYR A 360 4.21 -32.41 -0.05
CA TYR A 360 2.89 -32.60 0.55
C TYR A 360 1.86 -31.83 -0.28
N TYR A 361 0.82 -32.54 -0.72
CA TYR A 361 -0.34 -31.98 -1.40
C TYR A 361 -1.47 -31.86 -0.40
N HIS A 362 -1.79 -30.63 0.03
CA HIS A 362 -2.93 -30.35 0.88
C HIS A 362 -4.14 -30.03 -0.01
N MET A 363 -5.16 -30.81 0.11
CA MET A 363 -6.40 -30.70 -0.66
C MET A 363 -7.50 -30.19 0.24
N PHE A 364 -8.19 -29.14 -0.18
CA PHE A 364 -9.25 -28.49 0.58
C PHE A 364 -10.55 -28.63 -0.19
N TYR A 365 -11.57 -29.14 0.45
CA TYR A 365 -12.92 -29.19 -0.08
C TYR A 365 -13.80 -28.20 0.70
N ASP A 366 -14.36 -27.24 -0.02
CA ASP A 366 -15.26 -26.23 0.50
C ASP A 366 -16.70 -26.59 0.08
N PRO A 367 -17.56 -27.06 0.99
CA PRO A 367 -18.92 -27.47 0.66
C PRO A 367 -19.78 -26.29 0.17
N VAL A 368 -19.50 -25.06 0.63
CA VAL A 368 -20.24 -23.85 0.18
C VAL A 368 -19.93 -23.54 -1.28
N ILE A 369 -18.63 -23.48 -1.62
CA ILE A 369 -18.21 -23.25 -3.03
C ILE A 369 -18.71 -24.36 -3.94
N TYR A 370 -18.69 -25.62 -3.47
CA TYR A 370 -19.22 -26.74 -4.23
C TYR A 370 -20.71 -26.59 -4.52
N GLN A 371 -21.51 -26.21 -3.52
CA GLN A 371 -22.94 -25.98 -3.68
C GLN A 371 -23.23 -24.79 -4.61
N GLU A 372 -22.49 -23.69 -4.49
CA GLU A 372 -22.62 -22.55 -5.39
C GLU A 372 -22.30 -22.90 -6.84
N ALA A 373 -21.24 -23.69 -7.06
CA ALA A 373 -20.87 -24.19 -8.39
C ALA A 373 -21.96 -25.10 -8.97
N GLY A 374 -22.54 -25.98 -8.14
CA GLY A 374 -23.67 -26.84 -8.51
C GLY A 374 -24.90 -26.02 -8.90
N ASN A 375 -25.24 -25.00 -8.13
CA ASN A 375 -26.36 -24.11 -8.45
C ASN A 375 -26.14 -23.37 -9.78
N LYS A 376 -24.96 -22.80 -10.01
CA LYS A 376 -24.61 -22.15 -11.29
C LYS A 376 -24.68 -23.10 -12.48
N LEU A 377 -24.18 -24.32 -12.32
CA LEU A 377 -24.29 -25.33 -13.35
C LEU A 377 -25.76 -25.65 -13.67
N THR A 378 -26.58 -25.85 -12.62
CA THR A 378 -28.02 -26.11 -12.78
C THR A 378 -28.72 -24.97 -13.52
N GLU A 379 -28.46 -23.72 -13.17
CA GLU A 379 -28.99 -22.55 -13.86
C GLU A 379 -28.57 -22.51 -15.35
N SER A 380 -27.30 -22.80 -15.63
CA SER A 380 -26.78 -22.85 -16.98
C SER A 380 -27.47 -23.96 -17.79
N LEU A 381 -27.65 -25.16 -17.23
CA LEU A 381 -28.33 -26.27 -17.90
C LEU A 381 -29.81 -25.97 -18.15
N LEU A 382 -30.50 -25.30 -17.20
CA LEU A 382 -31.89 -24.88 -17.40
C LEU A 382 -32.01 -23.82 -18.50
N THR A 383 -31.04 -22.90 -18.57
CA THR A 383 -30.96 -21.90 -19.66
C THR A 383 -30.76 -22.55 -21.01
N ILE A 384 -29.84 -23.52 -21.12
CA ILE A 384 -29.62 -24.29 -22.35
C ILE A 384 -30.90 -25.04 -22.74
N LYS A 385 -31.56 -25.69 -21.77
CA LYS A 385 -32.83 -26.40 -22.02
C LYS A 385 -33.89 -25.46 -22.58
N LYS A 386 -34.03 -24.25 -22.02
CA LYS A 386 -34.95 -23.23 -22.51
C LYS A 386 -34.64 -22.86 -23.97
N LYS A 387 -33.39 -22.53 -24.27
CA LYS A 387 -32.94 -22.19 -25.63
C LYS A 387 -33.22 -23.30 -26.63
N LEU A 388 -33.00 -24.56 -26.26
CA LEU A 388 -33.28 -25.71 -27.09
C LEU A 388 -34.78 -25.88 -27.37
N LEU A 389 -35.65 -25.60 -26.39
CA LEU A 389 -37.09 -25.63 -26.57
C LEU A 389 -37.62 -24.48 -27.46
N GLU A 390 -36.95 -23.34 -27.40
CA GLU A 390 -37.28 -22.13 -28.17
C GLU A 390 -36.56 -22.08 -29.54
N ASN A 391 -35.77 -23.10 -29.89
CA ASN A 391 -34.94 -23.20 -31.11
C ASN A 391 -33.95 -22.03 -31.25
N GLU A 392 -33.42 -21.54 -30.15
CA GLU A 392 -32.37 -20.51 -30.13
C GLU A 392 -30.99 -21.13 -30.34
N ALA A 393 -30.07 -20.36 -30.92
CA ALA A 393 -28.68 -20.77 -31.11
C ALA A 393 -27.93 -20.83 -29.77
N LEU A 394 -27.13 -21.90 -29.60
CA LEU A 394 -26.24 -22.05 -28.44
C LEU A 394 -24.86 -21.48 -28.75
N THR A 395 -24.17 -20.99 -27.72
CA THR A 395 -22.75 -20.65 -27.79
C THR A 395 -21.90 -21.92 -27.79
N GLU A 396 -20.63 -21.83 -28.16
CA GLU A 396 -19.69 -22.95 -28.15
C GLU A 396 -19.59 -23.65 -26.78
N GLN A 397 -19.56 -22.87 -25.70
CA GLN A 397 -19.54 -23.38 -24.32
C GLN A 397 -20.86 -24.07 -23.93
N GLU A 398 -21.99 -23.57 -24.40
CA GLU A 398 -23.31 -24.19 -24.17
C GLU A 398 -23.45 -25.49 -24.95
N GLU A 399 -22.89 -25.60 -26.17
CA GLU A 399 -22.87 -26.86 -26.93
C GLU A 399 -22.02 -27.93 -26.20
N GLU A 400 -20.86 -27.57 -25.65
CA GLU A 400 -20.07 -28.50 -24.82
C GLU A 400 -20.82 -29.01 -23.59
N LEU A 401 -21.57 -28.15 -22.90
CA LEU A 401 -22.39 -28.54 -21.77
C LEU A 401 -23.57 -29.42 -22.19
N LYS A 402 -24.20 -29.10 -23.35
CA LYS A 402 -25.26 -29.92 -23.93
C LYS A 402 -24.78 -31.33 -24.21
N GLU A 403 -23.62 -31.49 -24.86
CA GLU A 403 -23.05 -32.83 -25.13
C GLU A 403 -22.77 -33.64 -23.87
N LYS A 404 -22.38 -33.01 -22.80
CA LYS A 404 -22.04 -33.67 -21.53
C LYS A 404 -23.26 -34.09 -20.73
N PHE A 405 -24.29 -33.25 -20.68
CA PHE A 405 -25.38 -33.37 -19.70
C PHE A 405 -26.75 -33.67 -20.31
N PHE A 406 -26.97 -33.47 -21.61
CA PHE A 406 -28.29 -33.70 -22.23
C PHE A 406 -28.31 -35.02 -22.96
N ARG A 407 -29.47 -35.71 -22.86
CA ARG A 407 -29.75 -36.94 -23.57
C ARG A 407 -31.17 -36.87 -24.14
N ASN A 408 -31.36 -37.49 -25.30
CA ASN A 408 -32.70 -37.69 -25.86
C ASN A 408 -33.25 -39.03 -25.35
N ASP A 409 -34.29 -38.96 -24.55
CA ASP A 409 -35.07 -40.11 -24.13
C ASP A 409 -36.27 -40.32 -25.05
N LYS A 410 -36.58 -41.57 -25.40
CA LYS A 410 -37.66 -41.87 -26.34
C LYS A 410 -39.05 -41.55 -25.80
N GLU A 411 -39.24 -41.61 -24.49
CA GLU A 411 -40.54 -41.38 -23.83
C GLU A 411 -40.65 -39.96 -23.20
N LYS A 412 -39.56 -39.43 -22.71
CA LYS A 412 -39.51 -38.15 -21.97
C LYS A 412 -38.98 -36.98 -22.76
N GLY A 413 -38.53 -37.20 -24.00
CA GLY A 413 -37.89 -36.18 -24.80
C GLY A 413 -36.51 -35.80 -24.31
N LEU A 414 -36.16 -34.50 -24.35
CA LEU A 414 -34.87 -33.98 -23.92
C LEU A 414 -34.77 -33.96 -22.39
N ILE A 415 -33.86 -34.78 -21.85
CA ILE A 415 -33.56 -34.85 -20.40
C ILE A 415 -32.12 -34.33 -20.10
N ILE A 416 -31.97 -33.77 -18.92
CA ILE A 416 -30.67 -33.31 -18.37
C ILE A 416 -30.05 -34.41 -17.52
#